data_d7496457834cdfb80765d957ccd36d51
#
_entry.id   d7496457834cdfb80765d957ccd36d51
#
_cell.length_a   1.000
_cell.length_b   1.000
_cell.length_c   1.000
_cell.angle_alpha   90.00
_cell.angle_beta   90.00
_cell.angle_gamma   90.00
#
_symmetry.space_group_name_H-M   'P 1'
#
loop_
_entity.id
_entity.type
_entity.pdbx_description
1 polymer ?
#
loop_
_entity_poly.entity_id
_entity_poly.type
_entity_poly.pdbx_seq_one_letter_code
_entity_poly.pdbx_strand_id
1 'polypeptide(L)'
;PIGLIHTSWSESSIELWSPPEVFKDCHMLIKEDEVKLNNSVIYNAMIYPLTRLIIKGVIWYQGEANVNYNRDKYQCTFRKMIQYWRFTWQQRTNSLIDSKFPFGFVQVF
;
A
#
# COMPACT_ATOMS: atom_id res chain seq x y z
N PRO A 1 -11.24 4.70 -24.06
CA PRO A 1 -11.29 5.59 -22.89
C PRO A 1 -10.55 4.99 -21.71
N ILE A 2 -9.96 5.84 -20.88
CA ILE A 2 -9.23 5.46 -19.67
C ILE A 2 -9.93 6.10 -18.49
N GLY A 3 -10.27 5.28 -17.50
CA GLY A 3 -10.77 5.76 -16.21
C GLY A 3 -9.63 5.93 -15.21
N LEU A 4 -9.69 6.98 -14.40
CA LEU A 4 -8.75 7.24 -13.34
C LEU A 4 -9.45 7.18 -11.99
N ILE A 5 -8.85 6.46 -11.04
CA ILE A 5 -9.30 6.42 -9.65
C ILE A 5 -8.22 7.11 -8.82
N HIS A 6 -8.62 8.12 -8.07
CA HIS A 6 -7.69 8.88 -7.23
C HIS A 6 -7.98 8.61 -5.76
N THR A 7 -6.95 8.18 -5.04
CA THR A 7 -6.97 8.10 -3.58
C THR A 7 -5.74 8.82 -3.05
N SER A 8 -5.94 9.69 -2.08
CA SER A 8 -4.82 10.41 -1.49
C SER A 8 -5.12 10.84 -0.06
N TRP A 9 -4.07 10.97 0.72
CA TRP A 9 -4.12 11.53 2.07
C TRP A 9 -2.78 12.19 2.35
N SER A 10 -2.83 13.51 2.54
CA SER A 10 -1.62 14.33 2.72
C SER A 10 -0.81 13.88 3.95
N GLU A 11 0.52 13.93 3.81
CA GLU A 11 1.47 13.63 4.89
C GLU A 11 1.32 12.23 5.50
N SER A 12 0.81 11.28 4.73
CA SER A 12 0.62 9.91 5.20
C SER A 12 1.88 9.06 4.99
N SER A 13 2.24 8.28 6.00
CA SER A 13 3.31 7.29 5.90
C SER A 13 2.83 6.03 5.17
N ILE A 14 3.76 5.28 4.59
CA ILE A 14 3.44 4.06 3.83
C ILE A 14 2.74 3.00 4.69
N GLU A 15 3.00 2.99 5.99
CA GLU A 15 2.40 2.04 6.93
C GLU A 15 0.87 2.14 6.95
N LEU A 16 0.34 3.34 6.75
CA LEU A 16 -1.11 3.55 6.71
C LEU A 16 -1.76 2.92 5.47
N TRP A 17 -1.00 2.76 4.39
CA TRP A 17 -1.45 2.20 3.10
C TRP A 17 -1.17 0.71 2.96
N SER A 18 -0.55 0.10 3.95
CA SER A 18 -0.09 -1.29 3.90
C SER A 18 -1.00 -2.19 4.72
N PRO A 19 -1.34 -3.39 4.22
CA PRO A 19 -2.08 -4.36 5.03
C PRO A 19 -1.23 -4.85 6.22
N PRO A 20 -1.85 -5.35 7.29
CA PRO A 20 -1.14 -5.71 8.52
C PRO A 20 -0.04 -6.76 8.37
N GLU A 21 -0.16 -7.65 7.40
CA GLU A 21 0.80 -8.72 7.12
C GLU A 21 2.19 -8.17 6.79
N VAL A 22 2.25 -6.95 6.20
CA VAL A 22 3.50 -6.30 5.83
C VAL A 22 4.39 -6.07 7.05
N PHE A 23 3.79 -5.67 8.17
CA PHE A 23 4.54 -5.34 9.38
C PHE A 23 5.23 -6.57 9.97
N LYS A 24 4.56 -7.71 9.95
CA LYS A 24 5.13 -8.98 10.36
C LYS A 24 6.29 -9.39 9.44
N ASP A 25 6.07 -9.33 8.14
CA ASP A 25 7.05 -9.74 7.14
C ASP A 25 8.31 -8.86 7.18
N CYS A 26 8.16 -7.59 7.52
CA CYS A 26 9.28 -6.64 7.58
C CYS A 26 9.85 -6.48 9.00
N HIS A 27 9.46 -7.35 9.94
CA HIS A 27 9.94 -7.34 11.32
C HIS A 27 9.79 -5.97 12.00
N MET A 28 8.64 -5.34 11.75
CA MET A 28 8.32 -4.05 12.35
C MET A 28 7.69 -4.27 13.71
N LEU A 29 8.32 -3.69 14.74
CA LEU A 29 7.74 -3.67 16.08
C LEU A 29 6.64 -2.62 16.11
N ILE A 30 5.39 -3.07 16.15
CA ILE A 30 4.26 -2.19 16.39
C ILE A 30 4.17 -2.01 17.89
N LYS A 31 4.54 -0.84 18.40
CA LYS A 31 4.30 -0.48 19.79
C LYS A 31 2.80 -0.36 20.00
N GLU A 32 2.29 -0.87 21.13
CA GLU A 32 0.85 -0.81 21.43
C GLU A 32 0.29 0.61 21.33
N ASP A 33 1.10 1.62 21.65
CA ASP A 33 0.73 3.03 21.53
C ASP A 33 0.62 3.51 20.07
N GLU A 34 1.35 2.90 19.14
CA GLU A 34 1.29 3.20 17.71
C GLU A 34 0.15 2.44 17.02
N VAL A 35 -0.33 1.34 17.59
CA VAL A 35 -1.55 0.66 17.14
C VAL A 35 -2.76 1.59 17.23
N LYS A 36 -2.75 2.53 18.18
CA LYS A 36 -3.80 3.55 18.31
C LYS A 36 -3.80 4.55 17.16
N LEU A 37 -2.71 4.68 16.40
CA LEU A 37 -2.63 5.52 15.20
C LEU A 37 -3.05 4.77 13.93
N ASN A 38 -3.63 3.58 14.09
CA ASN A 38 -4.32 2.85 13.03
C ASN A 38 -3.45 2.61 11.80
N ASN A 39 -2.29 1.95 11.96
CA ASN A 39 -1.60 1.36 10.82
C ASN A 39 -2.63 0.60 9.97
N SER A 40 -2.48 0.68 8.65
CA SER A 40 -3.42 0.09 7.69
C SER A 40 -4.78 0.80 7.58
N VAL A 41 -5.03 1.90 8.29
CA VAL A 41 -6.35 2.54 8.25
C VAL A 41 -6.72 3.03 6.84
N ILE A 42 -5.75 3.60 6.11
CA ILE A 42 -5.99 4.08 4.75
C ILE A 42 -6.13 2.91 3.78
N TYR A 43 -5.34 1.85 3.97
CA TYR A 43 -5.50 0.62 3.21
C TYR A 43 -6.93 0.08 3.35
N ASN A 44 -7.41 -0.05 4.57
CA ASN A 44 -8.73 -0.60 4.84
C ASN A 44 -9.86 0.28 4.29
N ALA A 45 -9.71 1.60 4.39
CA ALA A 45 -10.75 2.54 4.00
C ALA A 45 -10.75 2.90 2.51
N MET A 46 -9.56 2.98 1.88
CA MET A 46 -9.42 3.59 0.57
C MET A 46 -8.83 2.67 -0.49
N ILE A 47 -8.20 1.58 -0.12
CA ILE A 47 -7.60 0.64 -1.07
C ILE A 47 -8.40 -0.66 -1.15
N TYR A 48 -8.60 -1.32 -0.01
CA TYR A 48 -9.31 -2.59 0.02
C TYR A 48 -10.69 -2.56 -0.66
N PRO A 49 -11.53 -1.52 -0.49
CA PRO A 49 -12.81 -1.46 -1.19
C PRO A 49 -12.70 -1.40 -2.71
N LEU A 50 -11.55 -0.97 -3.26
CA LEU A 50 -11.33 -0.89 -4.70
C LEU A 50 -10.88 -2.22 -5.32
N THR A 51 -10.48 -3.19 -4.52
CA THR A 51 -9.80 -4.41 -5.00
C THR A 51 -10.70 -5.40 -5.74
N ARG A 52 -12.00 -5.10 -5.88
CA ARG A 52 -12.91 -5.83 -6.77
C ARG A 52 -13.01 -5.22 -8.16
N LEU A 53 -12.43 -4.05 -8.38
CA LEU A 53 -12.43 -3.40 -9.69
C LEU A 53 -11.31 -3.97 -10.57
N ILE A 54 -11.58 -4.12 -11.85
CA ILE A 54 -10.56 -4.52 -12.82
C ILE A 54 -9.74 -3.27 -13.17
N ILE A 55 -8.49 -3.22 -12.69
CA ILE A 55 -7.57 -2.12 -12.99
C ILE A 55 -6.47 -2.57 -13.94
N LYS A 56 -5.86 -1.63 -14.64
CA LYS A 56 -4.71 -1.88 -15.53
C LYS A 56 -3.37 -1.71 -14.82
N GLY A 57 -3.34 -0.90 -13.79
CA GLY A 57 -2.12 -0.64 -13.04
C GLY A 57 -2.32 0.41 -11.96
N VAL A 58 -1.26 0.70 -11.24
CA VAL A 58 -1.24 1.68 -10.16
C VAL A 58 -0.10 2.68 -10.41
N ILE A 59 -0.35 3.94 -10.09
CA ILE A 59 0.69 4.97 -10.02
C ILE A 59 0.77 5.43 -8.56
N TRP A 60 1.97 5.44 -8.01
CA TRP A 60 2.23 5.71 -6.60
C TRP A 60 3.14 6.93 -6.43
N TYR A 61 2.71 7.87 -5.61
CA TYR A 61 3.52 9.01 -5.22
C TYR A 61 3.42 9.22 -3.72
N GLN A 62 4.44 8.79 -3.00
CA GLN A 62 4.50 8.87 -1.53
C GLN A 62 5.96 8.64 -1.10
N GLY A 63 6.33 9.10 0.09
CA GLY A 63 7.62 8.81 0.67
C GLY A 63 8.10 9.88 1.63
N GLU A 64 7.64 11.11 1.49
CA GLU A 64 8.10 12.24 2.27
C GLU A 64 7.91 12.03 3.78
N ALA A 65 6.77 11.49 4.17
CA ALA A 65 6.47 11.23 5.58
C ALA A 65 7.38 10.15 6.19
N ASN A 66 7.99 9.30 5.35
CA ASN A 66 8.88 8.24 5.81
C ASN A 66 10.36 8.65 5.85
N VAL A 67 10.71 9.85 5.41
CA VAL A 67 12.10 10.32 5.46
C VAL A 67 12.64 10.27 6.89
N ASN A 68 11.82 10.65 7.86
CA ASN A 68 12.17 10.67 9.28
C ASN A 68 11.39 9.62 10.10
N TYR A 69 10.69 8.69 9.45
CA TYR A 69 9.86 7.68 10.11
C TYR A 69 10.01 6.33 9.42
N ASN A 70 10.63 5.37 10.12
CA ASN A 70 10.85 4.01 9.62
C ASN A 70 11.52 3.97 8.24
N ARG A 71 12.42 4.90 7.97
CA ARG A 71 13.12 4.99 6.68
C ARG A 71 13.89 3.72 6.34
N ASP A 72 14.51 3.11 7.33
CA ASP A 72 15.27 1.86 7.20
C ASP A 72 14.39 0.67 6.82
N LYS A 73 13.09 0.73 7.12
CA LYS A 73 12.12 -0.31 6.77
C LYS A 73 11.38 -0.04 5.46
N TYR A 74 11.55 1.15 4.88
CA TYR A 74 10.75 1.58 3.73
C TYR A 74 10.86 0.65 2.54
N GLN A 75 12.05 0.20 2.20
CA GLN A 75 12.25 -0.71 1.07
C GLN A 75 11.48 -2.02 1.24
N CYS A 76 11.58 -2.63 2.42
CA CYS A 76 10.84 -3.86 2.72
C CYS A 76 9.34 -3.61 2.69
N THR A 77 8.88 -2.57 3.38
CA THR A 77 7.46 -2.22 3.49
C THR A 77 6.85 -1.96 2.11
N PHE A 78 7.51 -1.16 1.29
CA PHE A 78 7.01 -0.82 -0.04
C PHE A 78 6.91 -2.05 -0.94
N ARG A 79 7.96 -2.87 -0.95
CA ARG A 79 7.97 -4.11 -1.75
C ARG A 79 6.86 -5.06 -1.32
N LYS A 80 6.71 -5.26 -0.02
CA LYS A 80 5.68 -6.15 0.53
C LYS A 80 4.27 -5.60 0.32
N MET A 81 4.10 -4.29 0.45
CA MET A 81 2.81 -3.64 0.15
C MET A 81 2.37 -3.94 -1.28
N ILE A 82 3.26 -3.76 -2.25
CA ILE A 82 2.96 -4.06 -3.66
C ILE A 82 2.56 -5.52 -3.84
N GLN A 83 3.30 -6.45 -3.21
CA GLN A 83 3.01 -7.87 -3.30
C GLN A 83 1.61 -8.20 -2.75
N TYR A 84 1.27 -7.68 -1.58
CA TYR A 84 -0.03 -7.93 -0.96
C TYR A 84 -1.17 -7.22 -1.69
N TRP A 85 -0.96 -6.02 -2.22
CA TRP A 85 -1.96 -5.36 -3.05
C TRP A 85 -2.27 -6.20 -4.29
N ARG A 86 -1.24 -6.66 -5.00
CA ARG A 86 -1.41 -7.51 -6.19
C ARG A 86 -2.12 -8.80 -5.87
N PHE A 87 -1.77 -9.44 -4.78
CA PHE A 87 -2.40 -10.68 -4.33
C PHE A 87 -3.89 -10.46 -4.02
N THR A 88 -4.20 -9.42 -3.26
CA THR A 88 -5.59 -9.11 -2.88
C THR A 88 -6.43 -8.76 -4.09
N TRP A 89 -5.90 -7.95 -4.99
CA TRP A 89 -6.59 -7.62 -6.24
C TRP A 89 -6.86 -8.85 -7.09
N GLN A 90 -5.90 -9.72 -7.24
CA GLN A 90 -6.07 -10.94 -8.02
C GLN A 90 -7.13 -11.85 -7.40
N GLN A 91 -7.08 -12.07 -6.10
CA GLN A 91 -8.09 -12.90 -5.42
C GLN A 91 -9.49 -12.33 -5.52
N ARG A 92 -9.66 -11.04 -5.27
CA ARG A 92 -10.98 -10.42 -5.20
C ARG A 92 -11.58 -10.13 -6.57
N THR A 93 -10.81 -10.23 -7.63
CA THR A 93 -11.31 -10.19 -9.01
C THR A 93 -11.39 -11.57 -9.66
N ASN A 94 -11.26 -12.65 -8.88
CA ASN A 94 -11.27 -14.03 -9.38
C ASN A 94 -10.24 -14.25 -10.52
N SER A 95 -9.03 -13.68 -10.34
CA SER A 95 -7.94 -13.78 -11.31
C SER A 95 -8.21 -13.11 -12.67
N LEU A 96 -9.18 -12.22 -12.74
CA LEU A 96 -9.44 -11.44 -13.97
C LEU A 96 -8.41 -10.35 -14.21
N ILE A 97 -7.59 -10.03 -13.21
CA ILE A 97 -6.50 -9.07 -13.33
C ILE A 97 -5.16 -9.82 -13.40
N ASP A 98 -4.19 -9.24 -14.10
CA ASP A 98 -2.84 -9.79 -14.13
C ASP A 98 -2.24 -9.76 -12.71
N SER A 99 -1.65 -10.90 -12.28
CA SER A 99 -0.99 -11.01 -10.97
C SER A 99 0.20 -10.07 -10.82
N LYS A 100 0.73 -9.56 -11.93
CA LYS A 100 1.86 -8.63 -11.99
C LYS A 100 1.48 -7.34 -12.70
N PHE A 101 0.28 -6.83 -12.43
CA PHE A 101 -0.13 -5.56 -13.05
C PHE A 101 0.91 -4.47 -12.80
N PRO A 102 1.11 -3.54 -13.76
CA PRO A 102 2.11 -2.49 -13.64
C PRO A 102 1.91 -1.64 -12.38
N PHE A 103 3.02 -1.36 -11.70
CA PHE A 103 3.03 -0.49 -10.52
C PHE A 103 4.15 0.52 -10.70
N GLY A 104 3.80 1.72 -11.16
CA GLY A 104 4.73 2.81 -11.35
C GLY A 104 4.81 3.68 -10.09
N PHE A 105 5.98 4.25 -9.82
CA PHE A 105 6.13 5.11 -8.64
C PHE A 105 7.17 6.20 -8.87
N VAL A 106 7.04 7.29 -8.10
CA VAL A 106 8.03 8.35 -8.05
C VAL A 106 8.98 8.07 -6.90
N GLN A 107 10.27 8.08 -7.20
CA GLN A 107 11.31 7.93 -6.17
C GLN A 107 11.50 9.26 -5.44
N VAL A 108 11.28 9.26 -4.12
CA VAL A 108 11.35 10.47 -3.28
C VAL A 108 12.71 10.58 -2.57
N PHE A 109 13.30 9.43 -2.23
CA PHE A 109 14.59 9.40 -1.55
C PHE A 109 15.37 8.09 -1.77
#